data_e6ddd75527930371c8acb50542237db8
#
_entry.id   e6ddd75527930371c8acb50542237db8
#
_cell.length_a   1.000
_cell.length_b   1.000
_cell.length_c   1.000
_cell.angle_alpha   90.00
_cell.angle_beta   90.00
_cell.angle_gamma   90.00
#
_symmetry.space_group_name_H-M   'P 1'
#
loop_
_entity.id
_entity.type
_entity.pdbx_description
1 polymer ?
#
loop_
_entity_poly.entity_id
_entity_poly.type
_entity_poly.pdbx_seq_one_letter_code
_entity_poly.pdbx_strand_id
1 'polypeptide(L)' 'MEYFLAVSDKQLGLCLRLLYAEGIRAIAETVRNSKGKIEFHIKANTDEALLRDLIERYNILIS' A
#
# COMPACT_ATOMS: atom_id res chain seq x y z
N MET A 1 8.24 -5.63 -10.36
CA MET A 1 8.80 -4.38 -9.86
C MET A 1 8.22 -4.08 -8.48
N GLU A 2 9.04 -3.57 -7.57
CA GLU A 2 8.59 -3.26 -6.22
C GLU A 2 8.09 -1.82 -6.13
N TYR A 3 6.98 -1.65 -5.45
CA TYR A 3 6.40 -0.34 -5.19
C TYR A 3 6.19 -0.15 -3.70
N PHE A 4 6.38 1.07 -3.24
CA PHE A 4 6.14 1.45 -1.87
C PHE A 4 4.96 2.41 -1.83
N LEU A 5 3.95 2.07 -1.04
CA LEU A 5 2.75 2.88 -0.90
C LEU A 5 2.64 3.37 0.53
N ALA A 6 2.58 4.68 0.71
CA ALA A 6 2.29 5.24 2.02
C ALA A 6 0.77 5.27 2.17
N VAL A 7 0.23 4.52 3.11
CA VAL A 7 -1.23 4.41 3.29
C VAL A 7 -1.62 4.90 4.67
N SER A 8 -2.88 5.30 4.81
CA SER A 8 -3.39 5.69 6.11
C SER A 8 -3.56 4.46 7.01
N ASP A 9 -3.46 4.69 8.31
CA ASP A 9 -3.67 3.66 9.32
C ASP A 9 -5.00 2.92 9.10
N LYS A 10 -6.04 3.66 8.79
CA LYS A 10 -7.39 3.10 8.61
C LYS A 10 -7.51 2.20 7.39
N GLN A 11 -6.67 2.40 6.40
CA GLN A 11 -6.75 1.66 5.14
C GLN A 11 -5.69 0.58 4.99
N LEU A 12 -4.79 0.46 5.94
CA LEU A 12 -3.70 -0.50 5.86
C LEU A 12 -4.20 -1.93 5.68
N GLY A 13 -5.10 -2.37 6.55
CA GLY A 13 -5.66 -3.73 6.49
C GLY A 13 -6.46 -3.99 5.22
N LEU A 14 -7.27 -3.01 4.81
CA LEU A 14 -8.05 -3.12 3.57
C LEU A 14 -7.15 -3.24 2.36
N CYS A 15 -6.13 -2.40 2.28
CA CYS A 15 -5.20 -2.40 1.16
C CYS A 15 -4.47 -3.73 1.04
N LEU A 16 -3.98 -4.26 2.16
CA LEU A 16 -3.32 -5.57 2.17
C LEU A 16 -4.26 -6.67 1.71
N ARG A 17 -5.50 -6.65 2.17
CA ARG A 17 -6.50 -7.65 1.79
C ARG A 17 -6.78 -7.62 0.30
N LEU A 18 -6.92 -6.42 -0.27
CA LEU A 18 -7.17 -6.25 -1.69
C LEU A 18 -6.00 -6.74 -2.53
N LEU A 19 -4.77 -6.44 -2.10
CA LEU A 19 -3.58 -6.91 -2.80
C LEU A 19 -3.48 -8.43 -2.78
N TYR A 20 -3.73 -9.05 -1.63
CA TYR A 20 -3.71 -10.51 -1.53
C TYR A 20 -4.80 -11.15 -2.39
N ALA A 21 -5.97 -10.54 -2.47
CA ALA A 21 -7.06 -11.06 -3.29
C ALA A 21 -6.70 -11.07 -4.78
N GLU A 22 -5.83 -10.16 -5.20
CA GLU A 22 -5.34 -10.11 -6.58
C GLU A 22 -4.07 -10.95 -6.79
N GLY A 23 -3.64 -11.68 -5.77
CA GLY A 23 -2.45 -12.52 -5.86
C GLY A 23 -1.14 -11.74 -5.78
N ILE A 24 -1.18 -10.51 -5.29
CA ILE A 24 0.00 -9.67 -5.17
C ILE A 24 0.62 -9.87 -3.80
N ARG A 25 1.92 -10.15 -3.76
CA ARG A 25 2.65 -10.22 -2.50
C ARG A 25 2.89 -8.82 -1.97
N ALA A 26 2.53 -8.60 -0.71
CA ALA A 26 2.69 -7.31 -0.07
C ALA A 26 3.07 -7.48 1.39
N ILE A 27 3.91 -6.57 1.87
CA ILE A 27 4.38 -6.54 3.25
C ILE A 27 4.13 -5.15 3.80
N ALA A 28 3.58 -5.09 5.01
CA ALA A 28 3.39 -3.83 5.71
C ALA A 28 4.61 -3.54 6.57
N GLU A 29 5.04 -2.30 6.56
CA GLU A 29 6.14 -1.83 7.40
C GLU A 29 5.78 -0.51 8.04
N THR A 30 6.38 -0.22 9.18
CA THR A 30 6.28 1.09 9.80
C THR A 30 7.57 1.84 9.57
N VAL A 31 7.45 3.11 9.22
CA VAL A 31 8.58 3.99 8.95
C VAL A 31 8.39 5.28 9.73
N ARG A 32 9.44 5.75 10.38
CA ARG A 32 9.39 7.02 11.08
C ARG A 32 9.86 8.11 10.12
N ASN A 33 9.00 9.12 9.91
CA ASN A 33 9.34 10.21 8.99
C ASN A 33 10.23 11.25 9.68
N SER A 34 10.62 12.28 8.94
CA SER A 34 11.51 13.33 9.43
C SER A 34 10.92 14.14 10.60
N LYS A 35 9.61 14.11 10.76
CA LYS A 35 8.91 14.80 11.85
C LYS A 35 8.71 13.91 13.08
N GLY A 36 9.25 12.70 13.06
CA GLY A 36 9.13 11.75 14.14
C GLY A 36 7.81 11.00 14.19
N LYS A 37 6.94 11.18 13.21
CA LYS A 37 5.66 10.47 13.13
C LYS A 37 5.84 9.13 12.44
N ILE A 38 5.03 8.16 12.84
CA ILE A 38 5.04 6.83 12.23
C ILE A 38 4.12 6.84 11.02
N GLU A 39 4.66 6.36 9.91
CA GLU A 39 3.91 6.15 8.67
C GLU A 39 3.80 4.65 8.39
N PHE A 40 2.71 4.24 7.78
CA PHE A 40 2.51 2.86 7.35
C PHE A 40 2.78 2.77 5.86
N HIS A 41 3.72 1.92 5.48
CA HIS A 41 4.08 1.70 4.09
C HIS A 41 3.79 0.25 3.72
N ILE A 42 3.29 0.07 2.50
CA ILE A 42 3.11 -1.26 1.95
C ILE A 42 4.11 -1.42 0.81
N LYS A 43 4.90 -2.48 0.92
CA LYS A 43 5.84 -2.86 -0.13
C LYS A 43 5.16 -3.95 -0.95
N ALA A 44 4.87 -3.67 -2.21
CA ALA A 44 4.19 -4.60 -3.09
C ALA A 44 5.04 -4.89 -4.33
N ASN A 45 5.10 -6.15 -4.72
CA ASN A 45 5.81 -6.57 -5.92
C ASN A 45 4.79 -6.92 -6.99
N THR A 46 4.57 -6.00 -7.93
CA THR A 46 3.58 -6.14 -8.99
C THR A 46 3.95 -5.22 -10.16
N ASP A 47 3.10 -5.16 -11.17
CA ASP A 47 3.29 -4.18 -12.23
C ASP A 47 2.50 -2.91 -11.94
N GLU A 48 2.96 -1.80 -12.52
CA GLU A 48 2.38 -0.49 -12.28
C GLU A 48 0.93 -0.38 -12.70
N ALA A 49 0.57 -0.98 -13.83
CA ALA A 49 -0.78 -0.88 -14.38
C ALA A 49 -1.80 -1.54 -13.44
N LEU A 50 -1.47 -2.71 -12.93
CA LEU A 50 -2.34 -3.43 -12.01
C LEU A 50 -2.50 -2.68 -10.69
N LEU A 51 -1.40 -2.16 -10.16
CA LEU A 51 -1.42 -1.40 -8.91
C LEU A 51 -2.25 -0.13 -9.05
N ARG A 52 -2.07 0.59 -10.15
CA ARG A 52 -2.83 1.83 -10.42
C ARG A 52 -4.31 1.53 -10.53
N ASP A 53 -4.68 0.45 -11.22
CA ASP A 53 -6.08 0.05 -11.36
C ASP A 53 -6.73 -0.25 -10.01
N LEU A 54 -6.02 -0.95 -9.13
CA LEU A 54 -6.53 -1.25 -7.80
C LEU A 54 -6.75 0.01 -6.97
N ILE A 55 -5.79 0.94 -7.01
CA ILE A 55 -5.90 2.20 -6.28
C ILE A 55 -7.11 2.99 -6.74
N GLU A 56 -7.31 3.11 -8.05
CA GLU A 56 -8.44 3.84 -8.61
C GLU A 56 -9.77 3.15 -8.31
N ARG A 57 -9.82 1.83 -8.51
CA ARG A 57 -11.06 1.07 -8.36
C ARG A 57 -11.59 1.10 -6.94
N TYR A 58 -10.71 1.02 -5.97
CA TYR A 58 -11.10 0.93 -4.56
C TYR A 58 -10.90 2.23 -3.80
N ASN A 59 -10.55 3.29 -4.49
CA ASN A 59 -10.36 4.62 -3.91
C ASN A 59 -9.44 4.59 -2.69
N ILE A 60 -8.31 3.93 -2.84
CA ILE A 60 -7.31 3.82 -1.77
C ILE A 60 -6.61 5.18 -1.62
N LEU A 61 -6.59 5.69 -0.39
CA LEU A 61 -5.91 6.95 -0.10
C LEU A 61 -4.43 6.71 0.11
N ILE A 62 -3.61 7.38 -0.67
CA ILE A 62 -2.16 7.34 -0.55
C ILE A 62 -1.68 8.67 0.00
N SER A 63 -0.90 8.61 1.04
CA SER A 63 -0.35 9.82 1.65
C SER A 63 1.05 10.15 1.12
#